data_bd440280bf35f94d2e09e63f4e42e89a
#
_entry.id   bd440280bf35f94d2e09e63f4e42e89a
#
_cell.length_a   1.000
_cell.length_b   1.000
_cell.length_c   1.000
_cell.angle_alpha   90.00
_cell.angle_beta   90.00
_cell.angle_gamma   90.00
#
_symmetry.space_group_name_H-M   'P 1'
#
loop_
_entity.id
_entity.type
_entity.pdbx_description
1 polymer ?
#
loop_
_entity_poly.entity_id
_entity_poly.type
_entity_poly.pdbx_seq_one_letter_code
_entity_poly.pdbx_strand_id
1 'polypeptide(L)'
;VIYLDAIRIKIRRDHTVENRAAHLAVGVDMEGVKHVLGIWVQADEGASFWAHVCAELANRGLRDVLIVCCDGLTGLPEAIEATWPQSMVQTCVVHLIRASMRFVAYKDRKAVAAALKAVYSAPNEETARGALEDFAASDLGARYPQTVATWQRAWQRFTPFLAFPPMLRRVVYTTNAIESLNYQLRKITKNRGHFPSEEAAVKLLWLAICNIEDKRAAQRLTDAGKPPNKRTGHTRLIEGHTLSLIHI
;
A
#
# COMPACT_ATOMS: atom_id res chain seq x y z
N VAL A 1 6.66 2.89 9.54
CA VAL A 1 6.33 2.01 8.40
C VAL A 1 5.60 2.79 7.35
N ILE A 2 5.96 2.61 6.07
CA ILE A 2 5.25 3.23 4.95
C ILE A 2 4.56 2.13 4.14
N TYR A 3 3.34 2.40 3.70
CA TYR A 3 2.60 1.58 2.73
C TYR A 3 2.41 2.37 1.45
N LEU A 4 2.77 1.77 0.33
CA LEU A 4 2.53 2.30 -1.01
C LEU A 4 1.56 1.37 -1.75
N ASP A 5 0.49 1.95 -2.28
CA ASP A 5 -0.55 1.24 -3.05
C ASP A 5 -1.22 2.21 -4.02
N ALA A 6 -2.01 1.69 -4.96
CA ALA A 6 -2.72 2.49 -5.92
C ALA A 6 -4.21 2.13 -6.03
N ILE A 7 -5.02 3.12 -6.34
CA ILE A 7 -6.39 2.90 -6.79
C ILE A 7 -6.51 3.26 -8.27
N ARG A 8 -7.35 2.53 -9.00
CA ARG A 8 -7.68 2.87 -10.38
C ARG A 8 -8.80 3.91 -10.41
N ILE A 9 -8.57 4.98 -11.15
CA ILE A 9 -9.53 6.06 -11.39
C ILE A 9 -9.68 6.28 -12.89
N LYS A 10 -10.80 6.85 -13.32
CA LYS A 10 -11.07 7.16 -14.71
C LYS A 10 -10.90 8.66 -14.94
N ILE A 11 -10.07 9.04 -15.89
CA ILE A 11 -9.80 10.43 -16.25
C ILE A 11 -10.09 10.64 -17.72
N ARG A 12 -10.75 11.75 -18.04
CA ARG A 12 -10.95 12.17 -19.44
C ARG A 12 -9.72 12.90 -19.91
N ARG A 13 -9.18 12.45 -21.04
CA ARG A 13 -8.11 13.11 -21.77
C ARG A 13 -8.40 13.03 -23.28
N ASP A 14 -8.25 14.13 -23.99
CA ASP A 14 -8.40 14.19 -25.44
C ASP A 14 -9.66 13.46 -25.95
N HIS A 15 -10.83 13.77 -25.32
CA HIS A 15 -12.14 13.17 -25.60
C HIS A 15 -12.27 11.66 -25.26
N THR A 16 -11.22 11.02 -24.77
CA THR A 16 -11.24 9.62 -24.32
C THR A 16 -11.23 9.51 -22.80
N VAL A 17 -11.75 8.41 -22.27
CA VAL A 17 -11.71 8.10 -20.83
C VAL A 17 -10.72 6.99 -20.59
N GLU A 18 -9.63 7.32 -19.89
CA GLU A 18 -8.56 6.40 -19.59
C GLU A 18 -8.56 5.97 -18.12
N ASN A 19 -8.11 4.74 -17.86
CA ASN A 19 -7.84 4.30 -16.51
C ASN A 19 -6.43 4.74 -16.09
N ARG A 20 -6.36 5.49 -14.99
CA ARG A 20 -5.10 5.96 -14.39
C ARG A 20 -4.93 5.37 -13.00
N ALA A 21 -3.70 5.21 -12.56
CA ALA A 21 -3.38 4.90 -11.19
C ALA A 21 -3.26 6.18 -10.38
N ALA A 22 -3.94 6.22 -9.24
CA ALA A 22 -3.68 7.20 -8.19
C ALA A 22 -2.92 6.49 -7.08
N HIS A 23 -1.64 6.79 -6.97
CA HIS A 23 -0.72 6.24 -5.98
C HIS A 23 -0.89 6.96 -4.65
N LEU A 24 -0.88 6.19 -3.58
CA LEU A 24 -1.06 6.68 -2.21
C LEU A 24 0.10 6.19 -1.35
N ALA A 25 0.64 7.09 -0.54
CA ALA A 25 1.57 6.76 0.52
C ALA A 25 0.89 6.97 1.88
N VAL A 26 0.90 5.95 2.73
CA VAL A 26 0.41 6.03 4.10
C VAL A 26 1.54 5.66 5.04
N GLY A 27 1.92 6.58 5.92
CA GLY A 27 2.86 6.35 7.01
C GLY A 27 2.15 5.89 8.28
N VAL A 28 2.83 5.06 9.05
CA VAL A 28 2.47 4.75 10.44
C VAL A 28 3.65 5.14 11.30
N ASP A 29 3.43 6.06 12.23
CA ASP A 29 4.46 6.53 13.16
C ASP A 29 4.73 5.54 14.30
N MET A 30 5.58 5.92 15.24
CA MET A 30 5.96 5.07 16.38
C MET A 30 4.82 4.91 17.39
N GLU A 31 3.87 5.83 17.41
CA GLU A 31 2.64 5.78 18.22
C GLU A 31 1.53 4.96 17.57
N GLY A 32 1.76 4.42 16.36
CA GLY A 32 0.79 3.65 15.58
C GLY A 32 -0.26 4.53 14.87
N VAL A 33 -0.06 5.85 14.85
CA VAL A 33 -0.97 6.77 14.16
C VAL A 33 -0.71 6.75 12.65
N LYS A 34 -1.78 6.73 11.89
CA LYS A 34 -1.75 6.67 10.43
C LYS A 34 -1.86 8.06 9.82
N HIS A 35 -0.95 8.36 8.90
CA HIS A 35 -0.88 9.62 8.18
C HIS A 35 -0.85 9.38 6.67
N VAL A 36 -1.68 10.07 5.90
CA VAL A 36 -1.56 10.04 4.44
C VAL A 36 -0.45 11.01 4.04
N LEU A 37 0.66 10.46 3.54
CA LEU A 37 1.86 11.20 3.20
C LEU A 37 1.77 11.87 1.83
N GLY A 38 1.01 11.32 0.91
CA GLY A 38 0.82 11.91 -0.42
C GLY A 38 -0.09 11.09 -1.32
N ILE A 39 -0.46 11.73 -2.43
CA ILE A 39 -1.20 11.16 -3.53
C ILE A 39 -0.63 11.68 -4.86
N TRP A 40 -0.37 10.77 -5.79
CA TRP A 40 0.18 11.08 -7.11
C TRP A 40 -0.64 10.39 -8.18
N VAL A 41 -0.97 11.12 -9.23
CA VAL A 41 -1.69 10.59 -10.40
C VAL A 41 -0.80 10.81 -11.62
N GLN A 42 -0.36 9.73 -12.24
CA GLN A 42 0.46 9.80 -13.44
C GLN A 42 0.11 8.72 -14.46
N ALA A 43 0.54 8.97 -15.70
CA ALA A 43 0.37 8.04 -16.81
C ALA A 43 1.33 6.84 -16.70
N ASP A 44 2.60 7.11 -16.39
CA ASP A 44 3.68 6.14 -16.41
C ASP A 44 4.22 5.89 -14.99
N GLU A 45 4.28 4.62 -14.63
CA GLU A 45 4.76 4.13 -13.33
C GLU A 45 6.21 3.62 -13.46
N GLY A 46 7.09 4.43 -14.05
CA GLY A 46 8.50 4.07 -14.25
C GLY A 46 9.39 4.36 -13.04
N ALA A 47 10.67 3.94 -13.14
CA ALA A 47 11.67 4.17 -12.09
C ALA A 47 11.85 5.66 -11.75
N SER A 48 11.78 6.55 -12.76
CA SER A 48 11.88 8.00 -12.56
C SER A 48 10.72 8.57 -11.74
N PHE A 49 9.51 8.05 -11.92
CA PHE A 49 8.36 8.42 -11.11
C PHE A 49 8.58 8.06 -9.64
N TRP A 50 9.02 6.85 -9.36
CA TRP A 50 9.26 6.41 -7.98
C TRP A 50 10.43 7.14 -7.33
N ALA A 51 11.50 7.43 -8.09
CA ALA A 51 12.59 8.28 -7.61
C ALA A 51 12.09 9.67 -7.21
N HIS A 52 11.21 10.27 -8.03
CA HIS A 52 10.59 11.56 -7.72
C HIS A 52 9.72 11.50 -6.46
N VAL A 53 8.86 10.49 -6.33
CA VAL A 53 8.00 10.30 -5.14
C VAL A 53 8.83 10.13 -3.86
N CYS A 54 9.87 9.30 -3.89
CA CYS A 54 10.74 9.09 -2.74
C CYS A 54 11.52 10.37 -2.38
N ALA A 55 12.08 11.07 -3.37
CA ALA A 55 12.79 12.33 -3.15
C ALA A 55 11.86 13.42 -2.59
N GLU A 56 10.65 13.55 -3.10
CA GLU A 56 9.64 14.48 -2.58
C GLU A 56 9.34 14.20 -1.10
N LEU A 57 9.08 12.95 -0.74
CA LEU A 57 8.82 12.56 0.64
C LEU A 57 10.03 12.86 1.56
N ALA A 58 11.25 12.57 1.11
CA ALA A 58 12.47 12.86 1.85
C ALA A 58 12.67 14.37 2.04
N ASN A 59 12.45 15.20 0.99
CA ASN A 59 12.54 16.65 1.05
C ASN A 59 11.51 17.27 1.99
N ARG A 60 10.35 16.63 2.15
CA ARG A 60 9.31 17.00 3.11
C ARG A 60 9.61 16.57 4.54
N GLY A 61 10.80 16.03 4.80
CA GLY A 61 11.29 15.70 6.13
C GLY A 61 11.11 14.23 6.54
N LEU A 62 10.70 13.35 5.63
CA LEU A 62 10.61 11.91 5.90
C LEU A 62 12.01 11.28 5.84
N ARG A 63 12.72 11.24 6.97
CA ARG A 63 14.12 10.82 7.05
C ARG A 63 14.29 9.39 7.53
N ASP A 64 13.57 8.99 8.57
CA ASP A 64 13.72 7.70 9.22
C ASP A 64 12.59 6.74 8.80
N VAL A 65 12.84 6.00 7.74
CA VAL A 65 11.91 4.99 7.22
C VAL A 65 12.48 3.61 7.52
N LEU A 66 11.85 2.86 8.42
CA LEU A 66 12.31 1.52 8.81
C LEU A 66 11.86 0.46 7.81
N ILE A 67 10.59 0.51 7.38
CA ILE A 67 10.00 -0.50 6.51
C ILE A 67 9.12 0.19 5.47
N VAL A 68 9.29 -0.18 4.21
CA VAL A 68 8.38 0.22 3.13
C VAL A 68 7.67 -1.02 2.58
N CYS A 69 6.36 -1.09 2.80
CA CYS A 69 5.50 -2.13 2.26
C CYS A 69 4.93 -1.66 0.92
N CYS A 70 5.25 -2.37 -0.16
CA CYS A 70 4.79 -2.00 -1.49
C CYS A 70 4.35 -3.23 -2.30
N ASP A 71 3.53 -2.99 -3.32
CA ASP A 71 3.30 -3.93 -4.40
C ASP A 71 4.56 -3.95 -5.28
N GLY A 72 5.05 -5.12 -5.69
CA GLY A 72 6.35 -5.28 -6.38
C GLY A 72 6.46 -4.52 -7.71
N LEU A 73 6.25 -3.21 -7.68
CA LEU A 73 6.30 -2.30 -8.82
C LEU A 73 7.75 -2.10 -9.27
N THR A 74 7.97 -2.16 -10.57
CA THR A 74 9.30 -2.03 -11.18
C THR A 74 9.91 -0.66 -10.89
N GLY A 75 11.15 -0.64 -10.41
CA GLY A 75 11.91 0.58 -10.11
C GLY A 75 11.59 1.21 -8.74
N LEU A 76 10.54 0.76 -8.04
CA LEU A 76 10.22 1.27 -6.71
C LEU A 76 11.20 0.80 -5.63
N PRO A 77 11.58 -0.48 -5.56
CA PRO A 77 12.57 -0.93 -4.57
C PRO A 77 13.90 -0.17 -4.70
N GLU A 78 14.39 0.01 -5.91
CA GLU A 78 15.64 0.70 -6.20
C GLU A 78 15.55 2.19 -5.78
N ALA A 79 14.41 2.84 -6.01
CA ALA A 79 14.17 4.22 -5.57
C ALA A 79 14.15 4.34 -4.03
N ILE A 80 13.57 3.35 -3.34
CA ILE A 80 13.54 3.31 -1.87
C ILE A 80 14.95 3.12 -1.33
N GLU A 81 15.70 2.15 -1.85
CA GLU A 81 17.07 1.86 -1.44
C GLU A 81 18.01 3.05 -1.68
N ALA A 82 17.84 3.78 -2.79
CA ALA A 82 18.59 5.00 -3.08
C ALA A 82 18.27 6.16 -2.14
N THR A 83 17.00 6.29 -1.72
CA THR A 83 16.55 7.42 -0.88
C THR A 83 16.75 7.13 0.60
N TRP A 84 16.44 5.91 1.04
CA TRP A 84 16.55 5.46 2.43
C TRP A 84 17.32 4.12 2.51
N PRO A 85 18.66 4.15 2.46
CA PRO A 85 19.50 2.95 2.39
C PRO A 85 19.33 1.98 3.57
N GLN A 86 18.83 2.47 4.70
CA GLN A 86 18.58 1.66 5.90
C GLN A 86 17.17 1.05 5.94
N SER A 87 16.34 1.38 4.95
CA SER A 87 14.96 0.90 4.92
C SER A 87 14.88 -0.54 4.40
N MET A 88 14.03 -1.31 5.04
CA MET A 88 13.67 -2.63 4.54
C MET A 88 12.53 -2.51 3.53
N VAL A 89 12.74 -3.00 2.32
CA VAL A 89 11.68 -3.13 1.32
C VAL A 89 10.95 -4.45 1.53
N GLN A 90 9.65 -4.37 1.77
CA GLN A 90 8.79 -5.52 2.05
C GLN A 90 7.70 -5.65 0.99
N THR A 91 7.63 -6.80 0.35
CA THR A 91 6.50 -7.10 -0.54
C THR A 91 5.21 -7.26 0.27
N CYS A 92 4.16 -6.57 -0.15
CA CYS A 92 2.85 -6.68 0.45
C CYS A 92 2.29 -8.10 0.30
N VAL A 93 2.13 -8.80 1.43
CA VAL A 93 1.63 -10.19 1.46
C VAL A 93 0.24 -10.31 0.83
N VAL A 94 -0.63 -9.32 1.06
CA VAL A 94 -2.00 -9.33 0.50
C VAL A 94 -1.97 -9.23 -1.02
N HIS A 95 -1.12 -8.38 -1.59
CA HIS A 95 -0.94 -8.27 -3.04
C HIS A 95 -0.30 -9.53 -3.62
N LEU A 96 0.67 -10.13 -2.94
CA LEU A 96 1.28 -11.39 -3.34
C LEU A 96 0.24 -12.53 -3.40
N ILE A 97 -0.63 -12.64 -2.39
CA ILE A 97 -1.74 -13.60 -2.39
C ILE A 97 -2.70 -13.31 -3.56
N ARG A 98 -3.10 -12.06 -3.78
CA ARG A 98 -3.98 -11.69 -4.89
C ARG A 98 -3.37 -12.01 -6.26
N ALA A 99 -2.07 -11.74 -6.43
CA ALA A 99 -1.35 -12.07 -7.66
C ALA A 99 -1.35 -13.58 -7.90
N SER A 100 -1.11 -14.37 -6.85
CA SER A 100 -1.14 -15.83 -6.90
C SER A 100 -2.51 -16.38 -7.32
N MET A 101 -3.60 -15.78 -6.82
CA MET A 101 -4.97 -16.23 -7.11
C MET A 101 -5.42 -15.96 -8.55
N ARG A 102 -4.69 -15.15 -9.33
CA ARG A 102 -5.00 -14.93 -10.76
C ARG A 102 -4.87 -16.22 -11.59
N PHE A 103 -4.00 -17.10 -11.18
CA PHE A 103 -3.71 -18.36 -11.87
C PHE A 103 -4.58 -19.52 -11.37
N VAL A 104 -5.40 -19.33 -10.32
CA VAL A 104 -6.12 -20.37 -9.61
C VAL A 104 -7.60 -20.36 -10.00
N ALA A 105 -8.11 -21.51 -10.45
CA ALA A 105 -9.54 -21.70 -10.71
C ALA A 105 -10.35 -21.44 -9.44
N TYR A 106 -11.54 -20.88 -9.59
CA TYR A 106 -12.38 -20.44 -8.47
C TYR A 106 -12.61 -21.53 -7.41
N LYS A 107 -12.87 -22.76 -7.85
CA LYS A 107 -13.10 -23.92 -6.98
C LYS A 107 -11.93 -24.27 -6.07
N ASP A 108 -10.70 -24.02 -6.53
CA ASP A 108 -9.47 -24.39 -5.82
C ASP A 108 -8.89 -23.25 -4.96
N ARG A 109 -9.43 -22.02 -5.11
CA ARG A 109 -8.90 -20.83 -4.40
C ARG A 109 -8.84 -20.97 -2.89
N LYS A 110 -9.86 -21.61 -2.29
CA LYS A 110 -9.90 -21.81 -0.83
C LYS A 110 -8.78 -22.74 -0.36
N ALA A 111 -8.54 -23.81 -1.09
CA ALA A 111 -7.48 -24.78 -0.76
C ALA A 111 -6.08 -24.18 -0.96
N VAL A 112 -5.86 -23.49 -2.09
CA VAL A 112 -4.60 -22.79 -2.35
C VAL A 112 -4.34 -21.68 -1.32
N ALA A 113 -5.37 -20.90 -0.94
CA ALA A 113 -5.23 -19.88 0.08
C ALA A 113 -4.87 -20.48 1.45
N ALA A 114 -5.41 -21.64 1.80
CA ALA A 114 -5.06 -22.35 3.04
C ALA A 114 -3.60 -22.82 3.04
N ALA A 115 -3.13 -23.39 1.92
CA ALA A 115 -1.74 -23.81 1.77
C ALA A 115 -0.77 -22.61 1.85
N LEU A 116 -1.05 -21.53 1.13
CA LEU A 116 -0.25 -20.32 1.17
C LEU A 116 -0.26 -19.63 2.55
N LYS A 117 -1.33 -19.82 3.34
CA LYS A 117 -1.37 -19.33 4.72
C LYS A 117 -0.25 -19.92 5.56
N ALA A 118 0.06 -21.20 5.41
CA ALA A 118 1.17 -21.83 6.12
C ALA A 118 2.51 -21.15 5.84
N VAL A 119 2.71 -20.67 4.60
CA VAL A 119 3.94 -19.95 4.20
C VAL A 119 4.07 -18.60 4.92
N TYR A 120 3.06 -17.72 4.81
CA TYR A 120 3.20 -16.36 5.35
C TYR A 120 2.91 -16.25 6.86
N SER A 121 2.35 -17.26 7.49
CA SER A 121 2.17 -17.33 8.95
C SER A 121 3.24 -18.16 9.66
N ALA A 122 4.24 -18.64 8.95
CA ALA A 122 5.33 -19.43 9.50
C ALA A 122 6.11 -18.68 10.59
N PRO A 123 6.66 -19.36 11.59
CA PRO A 123 7.41 -18.73 12.67
C PRO A 123 8.74 -18.14 12.23
N ASN A 124 9.35 -18.64 11.15
CA ASN A 124 10.61 -18.20 10.58
C ASN A 124 10.69 -18.52 9.07
N GLU A 125 11.76 -18.08 8.44
CA GLU A 125 11.98 -18.26 6.98
C GLU A 125 12.13 -19.75 6.62
N GLU A 126 12.81 -20.55 7.42
CA GLU A 126 13.03 -21.98 7.16
C GLU A 126 11.71 -22.74 7.10
N THR A 127 10.84 -22.53 8.10
CA THR A 127 9.50 -23.13 8.12
C THR A 127 8.64 -22.61 6.96
N ALA A 128 8.76 -21.34 6.61
CA ALA A 128 8.05 -20.77 5.45
C ALA A 128 8.49 -21.43 4.14
N ARG A 129 9.79 -21.68 3.99
CA ARG A 129 10.38 -22.35 2.83
C ARG A 129 9.87 -23.78 2.71
N GLY A 130 9.93 -24.55 3.79
CA GLY A 130 9.35 -25.91 3.83
C GLY A 130 7.87 -25.94 3.44
N ALA A 131 7.07 -25.02 3.98
CA ALA A 131 5.65 -24.91 3.62
C ALA A 131 5.41 -24.57 2.13
N LEU A 132 6.28 -23.75 1.52
CA LEU A 132 6.20 -23.48 0.08
C LEU A 132 6.62 -24.69 -0.77
N GLU A 133 7.63 -25.44 -0.34
CA GLU A 133 8.09 -26.67 -0.97
C GLU A 133 7.03 -27.76 -0.89
N ASP A 134 6.40 -27.95 0.28
CA ASP A 134 5.27 -28.89 0.47
C ASP A 134 4.10 -28.52 -0.45
N PHE A 135 3.77 -27.22 -0.54
CA PHE A 135 2.75 -26.76 -1.48
C PHE A 135 3.16 -27.05 -2.93
N ALA A 136 4.40 -26.79 -3.33
CA ALA A 136 4.90 -27.02 -4.66
C ALA A 136 4.86 -28.51 -5.06
N ALA A 137 5.15 -29.41 -4.11
CA ALA A 137 5.09 -30.86 -4.30
C ALA A 137 3.67 -31.44 -4.30
N SER A 138 2.68 -30.68 -3.85
CA SER A 138 1.27 -31.13 -3.82
C SER A 138 0.62 -31.13 -5.20
N ASP A 139 -0.51 -31.85 -5.33
CA ASP A 139 -1.34 -31.84 -6.56
C ASP A 139 -1.78 -30.42 -6.95
N LEU A 140 -2.04 -29.56 -5.98
CA LEU A 140 -2.39 -28.15 -6.22
C LEU A 140 -1.20 -27.37 -6.73
N GLY A 141 0.00 -27.55 -6.18
CA GLY A 141 1.22 -26.90 -6.65
C GLY A 141 1.57 -27.32 -8.07
N ALA A 142 1.48 -28.62 -8.37
CA ALA A 142 1.69 -29.16 -9.72
C ALA A 142 0.67 -28.59 -10.73
N ARG A 143 -0.58 -28.39 -10.32
CA ARG A 143 -1.64 -27.79 -11.15
C ARG A 143 -1.48 -26.30 -11.35
N TYR A 144 -0.91 -25.57 -10.37
CA TYR A 144 -0.74 -24.12 -10.40
C TYR A 144 0.74 -23.68 -10.25
N PRO A 145 1.64 -24.10 -11.15
CA PRO A 145 3.07 -23.80 -11.02
C PRO A 145 3.38 -22.31 -11.06
N GLN A 146 2.54 -21.49 -11.72
CA GLN A 146 2.70 -20.04 -11.75
C GLN A 146 2.45 -19.40 -10.37
N THR A 147 1.59 -20.00 -9.55
CA THR A 147 1.42 -19.56 -8.14
C THR A 147 2.70 -19.80 -7.36
N VAL A 148 3.32 -20.98 -7.46
CA VAL A 148 4.60 -21.30 -6.82
C VAL A 148 5.69 -20.32 -7.29
N ALA A 149 5.84 -20.15 -8.61
CA ALA A 149 6.83 -19.26 -9.21
C ALA A 149 6.65 -17.79 -8.76
N THR A 150 5.43 -17.35 -8.51
CA THR A 150 5.14 -16.00 -7.99
C THR A 150 5.74 -15.81 -6.60
N TRP A 151 5.63 -16.79 -5.71
CA TRP A 151 6.20 -16.74 -4.37
C TRP A 151 7.73 -16.86 -4.38
N GLN A 152 8.27 -17.75 -5.22
CA GLN A 152 9.71 -17.91 -5.39
C GLN A 152 10.39 -16.61 -5.86
N ARG A 153 9.80 -15.90 -6.83
CA ARG A 153 10.31 -14.61 -7.31
C ARG A 153 10.26 -13.51 -6.26
N ALA A 154 9.21 -13.52 -5.43
CA ALA A 154 9.04 -12.53 -4.38
C ALA A 154 9.84 -12.87 -3.10
N TRP A 155 10.47 -14.03 -3.02
CA TRP A 155 10.99 -14.62 -1.78
C TRP A 155 11.85 -13.68 -0.96
N GLN A 156 12.88 -13.11 -1.57
CA GLN A 156 13.83 -12.23 -0.88
C GLN A 156 13.21 -10.96 -0.30
N ARG A 157 12.16 -10.44 -0.96
CA ARG A 157 11.44 -9.23 -0.51
C ARG A 157 10.18 -9.57 0.30
N PHE A 158 9.80 -10.84 0.35
CA PHE A 158 8.69 -11.33 1.15
C PHE A 158 9.14 -11.75 2.55
N THR A 159 10.25 -12.48 2.70
CA THR A 159 10.66 -13.13 3.95
C THR A 159 11.20 -12.19 5.05
N PRO A 160 11.72 -10.98 4.79
CA PRO A 160 12.33 -10.14 5.83
C PRO A 160 11.43 -9.91 7.04
N PHE A 161 10.10 -9.79 6.87
CA PHE A 161 9.18 -9.57 7.99
C PHE A 161 9.10 -10.77 8.95
N LEU A 162 9.47 -11.98 8.50
CA LEU A 162 9.49 -13.19 9.34
C LEU A 162 10.56 -13.13 10.44
N ALA A 163 11.55 -12.24 10.31
CA ALA A 163 12.54 -11.98 11.35
C ALA A 163 11.98 -11.17 12.53
N PHE A 164 10.84 -10.49 12.36
CA PHE A 164 10.25 -9.67 13.41
C PHE A 164 9.42 -10.49 14.41
N PRO A 165 9.26 -9.99 15.65
CA PRO A 165 8.29 -10.53 16.60
C PRO A 165 6.86 -10.52 16.04
N PRO A 166 5.99 -11.47 16.44
CA PRO A 166 4.63 -11.62 15.87
C PRO A 166 3.79 -10.34 15.89
N MET A 167 3.94 -9.49 16.92
CA MET A 167 3.22 -8.22 17.02
C MET A 167 3.61 -7.25 15.90
N LEU A 168 4.90 -7.12 15.57
CA LEU A 168 5.38 -6.27 14.47
C LEU A 168 5.03 -6.87 13.12
N ARG A 169 5.10 -8.20 12.95
CA ARG A 169 4.67 -8.86 11.71
C ARG A 169 3.24 -8.48 11.35
N ARG A 170 2.35 -8.44 12.34
CA ARG A 170 0.96 -8.07 12.13
C ARG A 170 0.82 -6.66 11.55
N VAL A 171 1.62 -5.72 11.99
CA VAL A 171 1.64 -4.35 11.42
C VAL A 171 2.10 -4.41 9.97
N VAL A 172 3.17 -5.13 9.66
CA VAL A 172 3.79 -5.17 8.33
C VAL A 172 2.90 -5.88 7.31
N TYR A 173 2.30 -7.03 7.64
CA TYR A 173 1.51 -7.78 6.65
C TYR A 173 0.04 -7.37 6.60
N THR A 174 -0.51 -6.75 7.66
CA THR A 174 -1.88 -6.22 7.59
C THR A 174 -1.89 -4.85 6.91
N THR A 175 -2.12 -4.85 5.63
CA THR A 175 -2.33 -3.61 4.85
C THR A 175 -3.64 -2.90 5.19
N ASN A 176 -4.30 -3.25 6.29
CA ASN A 176 -5.57 -2.65 6.73
C ASN A 176 -5.52 -1.12 6.78
N ALA A 177 -4.32 -0.55 7.00
CA ALA A 177 -4.13 0.88 7.02
C ALA A 177 -4.47 1.51 5.67
N ILE A 178 -3.84 1.01 4.60
CA ILE A 178 -4.01 1.54 3.25
C ILE A 178 -5.25 0.95 2.57
N GLU A 179 -5.59 -0.32 2.81
CA GLU A 179 -6.78 -0.95 2.24
C GLU A 179 -8.08 -0.27 2.68
N SER A 180 -8.20 0.09 3.96
CA SER A 180 -9.35 0.83 4.49
C SER A 180 -9.48 2.21 3.83
N LEU A 181 -8.35 2.90 3.62
CA LEU A 181 -8.32 4.17 2.91
C LEU A 181 -8.74 3.97 1.45
N ASN A 182 -8.12 3.03 0.76
CA ASN A 182 -8.41 2.72 -0.64
C ASN A 182 -9.90 2.34 -0.86
N TYR A 183 -10.47 1.57 0.06
CA TYR A 183 -11.90 1.23 0.01
C TYR A 183 -12.77 2.49 0.06
N GLN A 184 -12.51 3.41 0.97
CA GLN A 184 -13.27 4.64 1.12
C GLN A 184 -13.11 5.55 -0.11
N LEU A 185 -11.89 5.68 -0.64
CA LEU A 185 -11.62 6.47 -1.84
C LEU A 185 -12.27 5.85 -3.08
N ARG A 186 -12.23 4.52 -3.25
CA ARG A 186 -12.94 3.82 -4.34
C ARG A 186 -14.44 4.04 -4.30
N LYS A 187 -15.06 4.09 -3.11
CA LYS A 187 -16.48 4.40 -2.97
C LYS A 187 -16.82 5.79 -3.51
N ILE A 188 -15.96 6.77 -3.25
CA ILE A 188 -16.14 8.16 -3.71
C ILE A 188 -15.90 8.27 -5.22
N THR A 189 -14.85 7.65 -5.73
CA THR A 189 -14.50 7.71 -7.17
C THR A 189 -15.50 6.96 -8.04
N LYS A 190 -16.04 5.83 -7.55
CA LYS A 190 -17.02 5.02 -8.28
C LYS A 190 -18.29 5.81 -8.62
N ASN A 191 -18.72 6.68 -7.72
CA ASN A 191 -19.95 7.48 -7.90
C ASN A 191 -19.78 8.62 -8.94
N ARG A 192 -18.54 8.96 -9.30
CA ARG A 192 -18.23 10.07 -10.23
C ARG A 192 -18.17 9.65 -11.70
N GLY A 193 -18.08 8.36 -11.99
CA GLY A 193 -17.88 7.88 -13.36
C GLY A 193 -16.48 8.15 -13.88
N HIS A 194 -16.15 9.42 -14.20
CA HIS A 194 -14.79 9.86 -14.58
C HIS A 194 -14.52 11.28 -14.11
N PHE A 195 -13.23 11.64 -14.05
CA PHE A 195 -12.77 13.00 -13.75
C PHE A 195 -12.44 13.76 -15.03
N PRO A 196 -12.66 15.09 -15.07
CA PRO A 196 -12.35 15.91 -16.23
C PRO A 196 -10.83 16.08 -16.44
N SER A 197 -10.02 16.01 -15.37
CA SER A 197 -8.56 16.14 -15.42
C SER A 197 -7.91 15.41 -14.22
N GLU A 198 -6.59 15.28 -14.25
CA GLU A 198 -5.79 14.70 -13.15
C GLU A 198 -5.88 15.59 -11.90
N GLU A 199 -5.79 16.93 -12.06
CA GLU A 199 -5.89 17.88 -10.95
C GLU A 199 -7.26 17.80 -10.28
N ALA A 200 -8.34 17.64 -11.03
CA ALA A 200 -9.69 17.48 -10.47
C ALA A 200 -9.80 16.19 -9.66
N ALA A 201 -9.16 15.11 -10.12
CA ALA A 201 -9.10 13.87 -9.40
C ALA A 201 -8.30 14.02 -8.09
N VAL A 202 -7.09 14.59 -8.16
CA VAL A 202 -6.25 14.84 -6.98
C VAL A 202 -6.95 15.72 -5.96
N LYS A 203 -7.58 16.83 -6.38
CA LYS A 203 -8.35 17.72 -5.48
C LYS A 203 -9.45 16.98 -4.74
N LEU A 204 -10.27 16.19 -5.44
CA LEU A 204 -11.35 15.45 -4.79
C LEU A 204 -10.82 14.38 -3.83
N LEU A 205 -9.82 13.62 -4.26
CA LEU A 205 -9.22 12.57 -3.43
C LEU A 205 -8.57 13.19 -2.18
N TRP A 206 -7.91 14.32 -2.31
CA TRP A 206 -7.35 15.05 -1.17
C TRP A 206 -8.41 15.52 -0.17
N LEU A 207 -9.48 16.14 -0.65
CA LEU A 207 -10.60 16.52 0.22
C LEU A 207 -11.21 15.32 0.95
N ALA A 208 -11.34 14.19 0.25
CA ALA A 208 -11.81 12.96 0.85
C ALA A 208 -10.86 12.44 1.93
N ILE A 209 -9.54 12.49 1.67
CA ILE A 209 -8.51 12.12 2.64
C ILE A 209 -8.59 13.00 3.88
N CYS A 210 -8.66 14.32 3.72
CA CYS A 210 -8.82 15.24 4.83
C CYS A 210 -10.02 14.89 5.71
N ASN A 211 -11.18 14.65 5.10
CA ASN A 211 -12.39 14.25 5.82
C ASN A 211 -12.24 12.91 6.57
N ILE A 212 -11.56 11.93 5.96
CA ILE A 212 -11.30 10.62 6.58
C ILE A 212 -10.37 10.79 7.79
N GLU A 213 -9.31 11.56 7.64
CA GLU A 213 -8.36 11.80 8.73
C GLU A 213 -8.96 12.60 9.87
N ASP A 214 -9.82 13.60 9.59
CA ASP A 214 -10.53 14.36 10.62
C ASP A 214 -11.46 13.46 11.43
N LYS A 215 -12.21 12.57 10.77
CA LYS A 215 -13.04 11.58 11.46
C LYS A 215 -12.21 10.64 12.34
N ARG A 216 -11.08 10.17 11.84
CA ARG A 216 -10.16 9.31 12.61
C ARG A 216 -9.56 10.04 13.81
N ALA A 217 -9.22 11.34 13.65
CA ALA A 217 -8.73 12.16 14.75
C ALA A 217 -9.80 12.41 15.81
N ALA A 218 -11.03 12.73 15.38
CA ALA A 218 -12.16 12.91 16.30
C ALA A 218 -12.45 11.61 17.08
N GLN A 219 -12.41 10.45 16.41
CA GLN A 219 -12.60 9.17 17.06
C GLN A 219 -11.53 8.90 18.13
N ARG A 220 -10.25 9.12 17.79
CA ARG A 220 -9.15 8.96 18.77
C ARG A 220 -9.34 9.85 20.01
N LEU A 221 -9.81 11.08 19.84
CA LEU A 221 -10.11 11.95 20.97
C LEU A 221 -11.25 11.40 21.82
N THR A 222 -12.31 10.93 21.18
CA THR A 222 -13.45 10.30 21.87
C THR A 222 -13.02 9.06 22.64
N ASP A 223 -12.23 8.19 22.02
CA ASP A 223 -11.71 6.96 22.63
C ASP A 223 -10.78 7.26 23.81
N ALA A 224 -10.10 8.42 23.79
CA ALA A 224 -9.27 8.93 24.90
C ALA A 224 -10.09 9.72 25.96
N GLY A 225 -11.42 9.73 25.90
CA GLY A 225 -12.28 10.47 26.81
C GLY A 225 -12.19 11.99 26.66
N LYS A 226 -11.66 12.50 25.55
CA LYS A 226 -11.52 13.93 25.27
C LYS A 226 -12.63 14.39 24.31
N PRO A 227 -13.18 15.61 24.48
CA PRO A 227 -14.19 16.12 23.56
C PRO A 227 -13.61 16.24 22.14
N PRO A 228 -14.38 15.89 21.10
CA PRO A 228 -13.95 16.04 19.72
C PRO A 228 -13.66 17.52 19.44
N ASN A 229 -12.44 17.81 18.98
CA ASN A 229 -12.09 19.17 18.59
C ASN A 229 -12.89 19.53 17.34
N LYS A 230 -13.65 20.63 17.38
CA LYS A 230 -14.36 21.19 16.22
C LYS A 230 -13.32 21.80 15.27
N ARG A 231 -12.55 20.98 14.60
CA ARG A 231 -11.66 21.44 13.53
C ARG A 231 -12.47 21.57 12.26
N THR A 232 -12.59 22.78 11.81
CA THR A 232 -12.90 23.11 10.43
C THR A 232 -11.76 22.57 9.57
N GLY A 233 -12.05 21.87 8.49
CA GLY A 233 -11.11 21.11 7.64
C GLY A 233 -9.95 21.91 6.98
N HIS A 234 -9.61 23.06 7.51
CA HIS A 234 -8.57 23.95 7.02
C HIS A 234 -7.25 23.86 7.79
N THR A 235 -7.16 23.11 8.88
CA THR A 235 -6.02 23.20 9.79
C THR A 235 -5.19 21.92 9.89
N ARG A 236 -5.21 21.10 8.86
CA ARG A 236 -4.20 20.05 8.72
C ARG A 236 -3.12 20.43 7.73
N LEU A 237 -2.52 21.51 8.05
CA LEU A 237 -1.13 21.70 7.82
C LEU A 237 -0.43 20.88 8.91
N ILE A 238 -0.09 19.66 8.64
CA ILE A 238 1.03 19.05 9.33
C ILE A 238 2.18 19.99 8.97
N GLU A 239 2.78 20.65 9.94
CA GLU A 239 3.93 21.53 9.70
C GLU A 239 4.90 20.77 8.80
N GLY A 240 5.20 21.29 7.62
CA GLY A 240 6.02 20.66 6.58
C GLY A 240 5.28 19.85 5.50
N HIS A 241 3.96 19.61 5.55
CA HIS A 241 3.23 18.79 4.57
C HIS A 241 2.32 19.57 3.62
N THR A 242 2.41 20.87 3.60
CA THR A 242 1.41 21.74 2.98
C THR A 242 1.46 21.82 1.47
N LEU A 243 2.50 21.33 0.81
CA LEU A 243 2.89 22.04 -0.40
C LEU A 243 2.89 21.26 -1.70
N SER A 244 2.79 19.95 -1.73
CA SER A 244 2.88 19.29 -3.03
C SER A 244 1.58 19.33 -3.85
N LEU A 245 0.47 19.73 -3.25
CA LEU A 245 -0.82 19.83 -3.94
C LEU A 245 -1.22 21.26 -4.36
N ILE A 246 -0.46 22.27 -3.94
CA ILE A 246 -0.70 23.68 -4.31
C ILE A 246 0.13 24.10 -5.53
N HIS A 247 1.10 23.31 -5.94
CA HIS A 247 1.95 23.59 -7.10
C HIS A 247 1.59 22.75 -8.34
N ILE A 248 0.33 22.36 -8.46
CA ILE A 248 -0.24 21.84 -9.72
C ILE A 248 -1.21 22.86 -10.27
#